data_78ce025d169ca7859dc0266a418598f5
#
_entry.id   78ce025d169ca7859dc0266a418598f5
#
_cell.length_a   1.000
_cell.length_b   1.000
_cell.length_c   1.000
_cell.angle_alpha   90.00
_cell.angle_beta   90.00
_cell.angle_gamma   90.00
#
_symmetry.space_group_name_H-M   'P 1'
#
loop_
_entity.id
_entity.type
_entity.pdbx_description
1 polymer ?
#
loop_
_entity_poly.entity_id
_entity_poly.type
_entity_poly.pdbx_seq_one_letter_code
_entity_poly.pdbx_strand_id
1 'polypeptide(L)'
;MTRSFRPMLAAAFGLGLAAAGPALAQDKIYRSADAVSGKTMRLSVHGNVSKDCKPGPLPEIKVLTSPKHGTLAVKRGKVDAGQLKRCPALEVPVEGVFYQANANYTGEDEVAYEVKRSDGPAQSLTVKITVGARPKPASRAKESSDI
;
A
#
# COMPACT_ATOMS: atom_id res chain seq x y z
N MET A 1 -30.69 -50.52 61.24
CA MET A 1 -30.34 -50.76 59.83
C MET A 1 -30.72 -49.50 59.02
N THR A 2 -29.81 -48.58 58.91
CA THR A 2 -30.02 -47.29 58.23
C THR A 2 -29.19 -47.25 56.97
N ARG A 3 -29.86 -47.31 55.80
CA ARG A 3 -29.21 -47.20 54.49
C ARG A 3 -29.10 -45.72 54.11
N SER A 4 -27.88 -45.26 54.05
CA SER A 4 -27.55 -43.90 53.60
C SER A 4 -27.55 -43.85 52.06
N PHE A 5 -28.44 -43.04 51.46
CA PHE A 5 -28.45 -42.67 50.03
C PHE A 5 -27.55 -41.46 49.78
N ARG A 6 -26.51 -41.64 48.98
CA ARG A 6 -25.68 -40.56 48.49
C ARG A 6 -26.25 -40.07 47.12
N PRO A 7 -26.51 -38.80 46.92
CA PRO A 7 -26.83 -38.30 45.59
C PRO A 7 -25.55 -38.09 44.76
N MET A 8 -25.55 -38.66 43.56
CA MET A 8 -24.56 -38.39 42.52
C MET A 8 -24.80 -37.00 41.91
N LEU A 9 -23.83 -36.09 42.03
CA LEU A 9 -23.80 -34.85 41.26
C LEU A 9 -23.36 -35.18 39.81
N ALA A 10 -24.29 -35.01 38.88
CA ALA A 10 -23.96 -34.99 37.45
C ALA A 10 -23.43 -33.62 37.07
N ALA A 11 -22.13 -33.52 36.74
CA ALA A 11 -21.54 -32.33 36.17
C ALA A 11 -21.84 -32.28 34.64
N ALA A 12 -22.72 -31.37 34.26
CA ALA A 12 -22.99 -31.07 32.86
C ALA A 12 -21.82 -30.20 32.29
N PHE A 13 -20.99 -30.82 31.46
CA PHE A 13 -19.99 -30.13 30.65
C PHE A 13 -20.71 -29.43 29.48
N GLY A 14 -20.90 -28.13 29.56
CA GLY A 14 -21.38 -27.31 28.46
C GLY A 14 -20.28 -27.12 27.42
N LEU A 15 -20.40 -27.76 26.26
CA LEU A 15 -19.58 -27.49 25.09
C LEU A 15 -19.98 -26.10 24.54
N GLY A 16 -19.20 -25.08 24.82
CA GLY A 16 -19.32 -23.78 24.17
C GLY A 16 -18.84 -23.88 22.72
N LEU A 17 -19.74 -23.81 21.74
CA LEU A 17 -19.41 -23.61 20.33
C LEU A 17 -18.91 -22.17 20.17
N ALA A 18 -17.60 -22.00 20.05
CA ALA A 18 -17.01 -20.75 19.58
C ALA A 18 -17.32 -20.62 18.09
N ALA A 19 -18.26 -19.72 17.74
CA ALA A 19 -18.50 -19.34 16.36
C ALA A 19 -17.30 -18.52 15.87
N ALA A 20 -16.37 -19.16 15.14
CA ALA A 20 -15.35 -18.47 14.37
C ALA A 20 -16.06 -17.75 13.21
N GLY A 21 -16.24 -16.43 13.32
CA GLY A 21 -16.73 -15.61 12.21
C GLY A 21 -15.76 -15.68 11.02
N PRO A 22 -16.25 -15.52 9.78
CA PRO A 22 -15.39 -15.48 8.60
C PRO A 22 -14.40 -14.33 8.71
N ALA A 23 -13.12 -14.63 8.84
CA ALA A 23 -12.05 -13.66 8.69
C ALA A 23 -12.09 -13.18 7.24
N LEU A 24 -12.46 -11.91 7.03
CA LEU A 24 -12.34 -11.28 5.72
C LEU A 24 -10.87 -11.29 5.33
N ALA A 25 -10.54 -12.12 4.35
CA ALA A 25 -9.19 -12.19 3.79
C ALA A 25 -8.89 -10.82 3.15
N GLN A 26 -7.98 -10.05 3.75
CA GLN A 26 -7.44 -8.84 3.14
C GLN A 26 -6.41 -9.26 2.09
N ASP A 27 -6.61 -8.81 0.86
CA ASP A 27 -5.64 -9.02 -0.20
C ASP A 27 -4.34 -8.27 0.13
N LYS A 28 -3.28 -9.02 0.41
CA LYS A 28 -1.94 -8.48 0.68
C LYS A 28 -1.12 -8.53 -0.60
N ILE A 29 -0.68 -7.37 -1.06
CA ILE A 29 0.15 -7.22 -2.26
C ILE A 29 1.55 -6.81 -1.82
N TYR A 30 2.57 -7.54 -2.26
CA TYR A 30 3.98 -7.23 -2.01
C TYR A 30 4.63 -6.73 -3.30
N ARG A 31 5.39 -5.64 -3.21
CA ARG A 31 6.12 -5.03 -4.33
C ARG A 31 7.53 -4.66 -3.91
N SER A 32 8.41 -4.49 -4.90
CA SER A 32 9.74 -3.91 -4.73
C SER A 32 9.87 -2.66 -5.59
N ALA A 33 10.66 -1.69 -5.14
CA ALA A 33 10.92 -0.45 -5.86
C ALA A 33 12.35 0.02 -5.60
N ASP A 34 12.97 0.65 -6.61
CA ASP A 34 14.29 1.26 -6.50
C ASP A 34 14.15 2.78 -6.43
N ALA A 35 14.68 3.37 -5.38
CA ALA A 35 14.66 4.80 -5.13
C ALA A 35 16.07 5.39 -5.20
N VAL A 36 16.16 6.68 -5.42
CA VAL A 36 17.41 7.43 -5.39
C VAL A 36 17.42 8.33 -4.16
N SER A 37 18.53 8.32 -3.43
CA SER A 37 18.78 9.15 -2.25
C SER A 37 18.36 10.61 -2.48
N GLY A 38 17.53 11.15 -1.59
CA GLY A 38 17.02 12.52 -1.61
C GLY A 38 16.06 12.85 -2.74
N LYS A 39 15.63 11.86 -3.55
CA LYS A 39 14.66 12.08 -4.63
C LYS A 39 13.29 11.51 -4.28
N THR A 40 12.27 12.19 -4.76
CA THR A 40 10.88 11.71 -4.70
C THR A 40 10.61 10.75 -5.86
N MET A 41 9.97 9.63 -5.57
CA MET A 41 9.45 8.70 -6.56
C MET A 41 7.97 8.42 -6.31
N ARG A 42 7.26 8.06 -7.36
CA ARG A 42 5.87 7.61 -7.28
C ARG A 42 5.83 6.09 -7.11
N LEU A 43 5.24 5.62 -6.02
CA LEU A 43 5.06 4.19 -5.75
C LEU A 43 3.84 3.63 -6.46
N SER A 44 2.73 4.38 -6.42
CA SER A 44 1.48 3.95 -7.04
C SER A 44 0.55 5.11 -7.34
N VAL A 45 -0.44 4.85 -8.18
CA VAL A 45 -1.56 5.75 -8.47
C VAL A 45 -2.85 4.95 -8.41
N HIS A 46 -3.82 5.48 -7.73
CA HIS A 46 -5.11 4.85 -7.51
C HIS A 46 -6.23 5.80 -7.94
N GLY A 47 -7.04 5.36 -8.85
CA GLY A 47 -8.24 6.05 -9.33
C GLY A 47 -9.38 5.06 -9.47
N ASN A 48 -10.56 5.58 -9.76
CA ASN A 48 -11.73 4.77 -10.02
C ASN A 48 -12.44 5.28 -11.30
N VAL A 49 -12.70 4.36 -12.22
CA VAL A 49 -13.40 4.65 -13.48
C VAL A 49 -14.47 3.59 -13.70
N SER A 50 -15.71 4.03 -13.81
CA SER A 50 -16.84 3.15 -14.08
C SER A 50 -16.78 2.55 -15.50
N LYS A 51 -17.61 1.55 -15.76
CA LYS A 51 -17.74 0.94 -17.10
C LYS A 51 -18.22 1.96 -18.15
N ASP A 52 -18.95 2.97 -17.73
CA ASP A 52 -19.52 4.04 -18.57
C ASP A 52 -18.58 5.23 -18.75
N CYS A 53 -17.28 5.06 -18.51
CA CYS A 53 -16.26 6.10 -18.62
C CYS A 53 -16.53 7.34 -17.75
N LYS A 54 -17.06 7.15 -16.57
CA LYS A 54 -17.26 8.22 -15.58
C LYS A 54 -16.25 8.07 -14.44
N PRO A 55 -15.65 9.18 -13.94
CA PRO A 55 -14.85 9.13 -12.75
C PRO A 55 -15.70 8.66 -11.56
N GLY A 56 -15.20 7.68 -10.84
CA GLY A 56 -15.80 7.23 -9.58
C GLY A 56 -15.23 7.97 -8.37
N PRO A 57 -15.71 7.65 -7.16
CA PRO A 57 -15.15 8.19 -5.92
C PRO A 57 -13.66 7.87 -5.81
N LEU A 58 -12.87 8.82 -5.27
CA LEU A 58 -11.47 8.57 -4.98
C LEU A 58 -11.33 7.47 -3.92
N PRO A 59 -10.37 6.55 -4.08
CA PRO A 59 -10.06 5.58 -3.04
C PRO A 59 -9.45 6.27 -1.83
N GLU A 60 -9.73 5.75 -0.65
CA GLU A 60 -9.10 6.18 0.60
C GLU A 60 -7.76 5.46 0.75
N ILE A 61 -6.70 6.22 1.02
CA ILE A 61 -5.36 5.68 1.28
C ILE A 61 -5.04 5.86 2.77
N LYS A 62 -4.80 4.76 3.47
CA LYS A 62 -4.40 4.75 4.86
C LYS A 62 -2.99 4.20 5.01
N VAL A 63 -2.08 4.99 5.57
CA VAL A 63 -0.72 4.53 5.86
C VAL A 63 -0.75 3.60 7.07
N LEU A 64 -0.21 2.39 6.91
CA LEU A 64 -0.09 1.36 7.95
C LEU A 64 1.31 1.35 8.57
N THR A 65 2.33 1.46 7.71
CA THR A 65 3.73 1.51 8.14
C THR A 65 4.42 2.66 7.42
N SER A 66 4.90 3.62 8.18
CA SER A 66 5.69 4.74 7.66
C SER A 66 7.13 4.31 7.40
N PRO A 67 7.80 4.89 6.39
CA PRO A 67 9.20 4.60 6.12
C PRO A 67 10.10 5.07 7.27
N LYS A 68 11.21 4.39 7.50
CA LYS A 68 12.20 4.75 8.53
C LYS A 68 13.24 5.75 8.02
N HIS A 69 13.50 5.72 6.72
CA HIS A 69 14.57 6.49 6.09
C HIS A 69 14.08 7.41 4.98
N GLY A 70 12.85 7.84 5.10
CA GLY A 70 12.20 8.73 4.13
C GLY A 70 10.87 9.26 4.62
N THR A 71 10.12 9.83 3.70
CA THR A 71 8.75 10.31 3.91
C THR A 71 7.80 9.70 2.90
N LEU A 72 6.59 9.38 3.33
CA LEU A 72 5.50 8.95 2.48
C LEU A 72 4.46 10.06 2.39
N ALA A 73 4.06 10.42 1.17
CA ALA A 73 3.05 11.44 0.93
C ALA A 73 1.96 10.92 0.01
N VAL A 74 0.71 11.18 0.34
CA VAL A 74 -0.44 10.95 -0.53
C VAL A 74 -0.87 12.28 -1.13
N LYS A 75 -0.97 12.35 -2.45
CA LYS A 75 -1.32 13.58 -3.17
C LYS A 75 -2.42 13.31 -4.18
N ARG A 76 -3.39 14.21 -4.22
CA ARG A 76 -4.43 14.23 -5.26
C ARG A 76 -3.87 14.79 -6.56
N GLY A 77 -4.32 14.20 -7.64
CA GLY A 77 -3.97 14.64 -8.99
C GLY A 77 -5.01 14.19 -10.00
N LYS A 78 -4.70 14.39 -11.26
CA LYS A 78 -5.48 13.92 -12.37
C LYS A 78 -4.56 13.22 -13.35
N VAL A 79 -5.06 12.19 -13.99
CA VAL A 79 -4.36 11.45 -15.06
C VAL A 79 -5.29 11.24 -16.23
N ASP A 80 -4.72 11.22 -17.42
CA ASP A 80 -5.47 10.84 -18.62
C ASP A 80 -5.72 9.32 -18.58
N ALA A 81 -6.98 8.95 -18.70
CA ALA A 81 -7.36 7.54 -18.86
C ALA A 81 -7.05 7.00 -20.26
N GLY A 82 -6.25 7.70 -21.04
CA GLY A 82 -5.87 7.32 -22.40
C GLY A 82 -5.23 5.94 -22.53
N GLN A 83 -4.70 5.38 -21.43
CA GLN A 83 -4.26 3.99 -21.38
C GLN A 83 -5.42 2.98 -21.26
N LEU A 84 -6.62 3.45 -20.87
CA LEU A 84 -7.82 2.66 -20.93
C LEU A 84 -8.42 2.78 -22.34
N LYS A 85 -8.14 1.83 -23.20
CA LYS A 85 -8.62 1.80 -24.61
C LYS A 85 -10.11 2.10 -24.76
N ARG A 86 -10.92 1.81 -23.73
CA ARG A 86 -12.37 2.05 -23.71
C ARG A 86 -12.75 3.50 -23.39
N CYS A 87 -11.84 4.30 -22.79
CA CYS A 87 -12.13 5.67 -22.34
C CYS A 87 -10.99 6.65 -22.71
N PRO A 88 -10.67 6.84 -24.00
CA PRO A 88 -9.42 7.45 -24.45
C PRO A 88 -9.27 8.94 -24.13
N ALA A 89 -10.35 9.67 -23.82
CA ALA A 89 -10.34 11.12 -23.58
C ALA A 89 -10.77 11.50 -22.15
N LEU A 90 -10.79 10.54 -21.22
CA LEU A 90 -11.23 10.78 -19.86
C LEU A 90 -10.09 11.26 -18.97
N GLU A 91 -10.26 12.41 -18.34
CA GLU A 91 -9.41 12.86 -17.24
C GLU A 91 -9.94 12.31 -15.91
N VAL A 92 -9.13 11.53 -15.19
CA VAL A 92 -9.53 10.81 -13.99
C VAL A 92 -8.85 11.41 -12.78
N PRO A 93 -9.59 11.82 -11.75
CA PRO A 93 -9.01 12.16 -10.46
C PRO A 93 -8.39 10.91 -9.81
N VAL A 94 -7.21 11.08 -9.22
CA VAL A 94 -6.43 9.98 -8.62
C VAL A 94 -5.79 10.41 -7.30
N GLU A 95 -5.53 9.41 -6.46
CA GLU A 95 -4.63 9.53 -5.31
C GLU A 95 -3.29 8.88 -5.68
N GLY A 96 -2.22 9.65 -5.65
CA GLY A 96 -0.85 9.17 -5.87
C GLY A 96 -0.12 8.99 -4.55
N VAL A 97 0.55 7.84 -4.39
CA VAL A 97 1.42 7.56 -3.24
C VAL A 97 2.85 7.80 -3.66
N PHE A 98 3.55 8.69 -2.94
CA PHE A 98 4.91 9.12 -3.23
C PHE A 98 5.81 8.81 -2.03
N TYR A 99 7.00 8.32 -2.33
CA TYR A 99 8.08 8.13 -1.36
C TYR A 99 9.23 9.06 -1.69
N GLN A 100 9.82 9.66 -0.66
CA GLN A 100 11.04 10.45 -0.79
C GLN A 100 12.06 9.93 0.21
N ALA A 101 13.17 9.39 -0.28
CA ALA A 101 14.28 8.96 0.56
C ALA A 101 14.97 10.17 1.22
N ASN A 102 15.46 9.99 2.45
CA ASN A 102 16.31 10.98 3.10
C ASN A 102 17.56 11.26 2.24
N ALA A 103 18.04 12.49 2.28
CA ALA A 103 19.28 12.85 1.60
C ALA A 103 20.46 12.04 2.19
N ASN A 104 21.33 11.55 1.29
CA ASN A 104 22.52 10.76 1.63
C ASN A 104 22.23 9.37 2.27
N TYR A 105 20.99 8.94 2.35
CA TYR A 105 20.66 7.58 2.77
C TYR A 105 20.79 6.59 1.59
N THR A 106 21.41 5.46 1.85
CA THR A 106 21.44 4.29 0.97
C THR A 106 21.14 3.04 1.81
N GLY A 107 20.39 2.10 1.25
CA GLY A 107 20.00 0.89 1.96
C GLY A 107 18.54 0.53 1.71
N GLU A 108 17.99 -0.28 2.57
CA GLU A 108 16.61 -0.75 2.45
C GLU A 108 15.66 0.06 3.34
N ASP A 109 14.47 0.30 2.84
CA ASP A 109 13.34 0.87 3.56
C ASP A 109 12.06 0.08 3.23
N GLU A 110 11.02 0.25 4.01
CA GLU A 110 9.75 -0.42 3.78
C GLU A 110 8.60 0.51 4.13
N VAL A 111 7.55 0.46 3.34
CA VAL A 111 6.30 1.16 3.57
C VAL A 111 5.13 0.20 3.40
N ALA A 112 4.08 0.37 4.19
CA ALA A 112 2.83 -0.33 3.99
C ALA A 112 1.66 0.64 4.05
N TYR A 113 0.70 0.47 3.16
CA TYR A 113 -0.52 1.27 3.12
C TYR A 113 -1.70 0.44 2.62
N GLU A 114 -2.87 0.83 3.03
CA GLU A 114 -4.13 0.24 2.62
C GLU A 114 -4.83 1.16 1.61
N VAL A 115 -5.40 0.55 0.59
CA VAL A 115 -6.21 1.22 -0.43
C VAL A 115 -7.62 0.67 -0.33
N LYS A 116 -8.56 1.52 0.07
CA LYS A 116 -9.98 1.18 0.15
C LYS A 116 -10.75 1.86 -0.96
N ARG A 117 -11.33 1.06 -1.85
CA ARG A 117 -12.25 1.53 -2.88
C ARG A 117 -13.69 1.41 -2.40
N SER A 118 -14.58 2.21 -2.99
CA SER A 118 -16.02 2.15 -2.69
C SER A 118 -16.70 0.87 -3.16
N ASP A 119 -16.11 0.17 -4.13
CA ASP A 119 -16.67 -0.95 -4.87
C ASP A 119 -15.99 -2.30 -4.60
N GLY A 120 -15.15 -2.39 -3.56
CA GLY A 120 -14.42 -3.61 -3.27
C GLY A 120 -13.81 -3.68 -1.88
N PRO A 121 -13.18 -4.82 -1.55
CA PRO A 121 -12.45 -4.97 -0.30
C PRO A 121 -11.24 -4.06 -0.25
N ALA A 122 -10.81 -3.71 0.96
CA ALA A 122 -9.56 -2.99 1.17
C ALA A 122 -8.37 -3.88 0.81
N GLN A 123 -7.40 -3.30 0.09
CA GLN A 123 -6.17 -3.97 -0.32
C GLN A 123 -4.98 -3.39 0.45
N SER A 124 -4.20 -4.24 1.10
CA SER A 124 -2.96 -3.84 1.78
C SER A 124 -1.77 -4.03 0.85
N LEU A 125 -1.00 -2.97 0.64
CA LEU A 125 0.23 -2.99 -0.16
C LEU A 125 1.42 -2.79 0.76
N THR A 126 2.41 -3.69 0.65
CA THR A 126 3.72 -3.55 1.28
C THR A 126 4.76 -3.38 0.18
N VAL A 127 5.54 -2.31 0.25
CA VAL A 127 6.59 -2.02 -0.73
C VAL A 127 7.93 -2.01 -0.04
N LYS A 128 8.82 -2.93 -0.45
CA LYS A 128 10.23 -2.91 -0.10
C LYS A 128 10.95 -1.96 -1.05
N ILE A 129 11.73 -1.04 -0.50
CA ILE A 129 12.39 0.02 -1.26
C ILE A 129 13.89 -0.11 -1.08
N THR A 130 14.62 -0.27 -2.18
CA THR A 130 16.07 -0.20 -2.20
C THR A 130 16.49 1.20 -2.59
N VAL A 131 17.13 1.93 -1.68
CA VAL A 131 17.61 3.30 -1.93
C VAL A 131 19.06 3.25 -2.36
N GLY A 132 19.31 3.64 -3.61
CA GLY A 132 20.64 3.80 -4.17
C GLY A 132 21.19 5.22 -4.03
N ALA A 133 22.53 5.36 -4.15
CA ALA A 133 23.18 6.66 -4.18
C ALA A 133 22.70 7.47 -5.40
N ARG A 134 22.65 8.79 -5.24
CA ARG A 134 22.43 9.68 -6.38
C ARG A 134 23.63 9.54 -7.35
N PRO A 135 23.42 9.27 -8.64
CA PRO A 135 24.50 9.30 -9.61
C PRO A 135 25.21 10.65 -9.52
N LYS A 136 26.52 10.63 -9.37
CA LYS A 136 27.33 11.84 -9.44
C LYS A 136 27.08 12.46 -10.82
N PRO A 137 26.74 13.76 -10.92
CA PRO A 137 26.65 14.39 -12.24
C PRO A 137 27.95 14.13 -12.99
N ALA A 138 27.84 13.60 -14.21
CA ALA A 138 29.00 13.43 -15.05
C ALA A 138 29.70 14.79 -15.15
N SER A 139 30.91 14.88 -14.63
CA SER A 139 31.75 16.06 -14.84
C SER A 139 31.88 16.20 -16.35
N ARG A 140 31.29 17.27 -16.90
CA ARG A 140 31.53 17.65 -18.29
C ARG A 140 33.03 17.71 -18.45
N ALA A 141 33.59 16.72 -19.12
CA ALA A 141 34.98 16.77 -19.53
C ALA A 141 35.14 18.12 -20.23
N LYS A 142 35.97 18.99 -19.66
CA LYS A 142 36.46 20.15 -20.36
C LYS A 142 37.15 19.62 -21.62
N GLU A 143 36.49 19.76 -22.73
CA GLU A 143 37.10 19.65 -24.01
C GLU A 143 38.16 20.73 -24.08
N SER A 144 39.38 20.33 -23.83
CA SER A 144 40.55 21.16 -24.01
C SER A 144 40.71 21.36 -25.52
N SER A 145 40.22 22.49 -26.00
CA SER A 145 40.62 22.97 -27.34
C SER A 145 42.03 23.48 -27.23
N ASP A 146 42.99 22.61 -27.49
CA ASP A 146 44.32 23.03 -27.88
C ASP A 146 44.33 23.23 -29.38
N ILE A 147 44.51 24.48 -29.73
CA ILE A 147 44.98 24.93 -31.06
C ILE A 147 46.39 25.47 -30.87
#